data_df23e4bc323bbac39a4b6d77a589982d
#
_entry.id   df23e4bc323bbac39a4b6d77a589982d
#
_cell.length_a   1.000
_cell.length_b   1.000
_cell.length_c   1.000
_cell.angle_alpha   90.00
_cell.angle_beta   90.00
_cell.angle_gamma   90.00
#
_symmetry.space_group_name_H-M   'P 1'
#
loop_
_entity.id
_entity.type
_entity.pdbx_description
1 polymer ?
#
loop_
_entity_poly.entity_id
_entity_poly.type
_entity_poly.pdbx_seq_one_letter_code
_entity_poly.pdbx_strand_id
1 'polypeptide(L)'
;MKTALVFPPQWYPSQPYLALPTLKAYLETKGHEVDQFDFNVESYDFFLSRSYLEHCVNKIDARLTKSVESHEDREIEPTHRQILEDTNYLEAILSEISDAKQVLRDKELFFQFEEYKNAYTTLKVAMQLISYAYYPSKIDLDSFFMKGNPEESLQGILLATQDSAKNPFLELYKNDLLKKTD
;
A
#
# COMPACT_ATOMS: atom_id res chain seq x y z
N MET A 1 14.26 -14.21 27.32
CA MET A 1 13.71 -14.80 26.10
C MET A 1 13.57 -13.67 25.08
N LYS A 2 14.01 -13.86 23.84
CA LYS A 2 13.83 -12.89 22.78
C LYS A 2 12.47 -13.09 22.13
N THR A 3 11.69 -12.04 21.94
CA THR A 3 10.32 -12.05 21.41
C THR A 3 10.18 -11.03 20.31
N ALA A 4 9.60 -11.41 19.19
CA ALA A 4 9.22 -10.48 18.12
C ALA A 4 7.71 -10.24 18.19
N LEU A 5 7.31 -8.97 18.23
CA LEU A 5 5.92 -8.54 18.11
C LEU A 5 5.72 -7.98 16.71
N VAL A 6 4.81 -8.56 15.96
CA VAL A 6 4.53 -8.18 14.58
C VAL A 6 3.10 -7.69 14.45
N PHE A 7 2.90 -6.51 13.91
CA PHE A 7 1.60 -6.03 13.48
C PHE A 7 1.49 -6.15 11.95
N PRO A 8 0.64 -7.06 11.45
CA PRO A 8 0.49 -7.27 10.02
C PRO A 8 -0.33 -6.12 9.39
N PRO A 9 -0.20 -5.85 8.07
CA PRO A 9 -1.19 -5.07 7.39
C PRO A 9 -2.49 -5.88 7.36
N GLN A 10 -3.65 -5.33 7.39
CA GLN A 10 -4.04 -4.02 6.94
C GLN A 10 -4.84 -3.29 8.03
N TRP A 11 -4.38 -2.15 8.41
CA TRP A 11 -5.06 -1.25 9.33
C TRP A 11 -4.92 0.18 8.79
N TYR A 12 -5.67 1.12 9.35
CA TYR A 12 -5.52 2.54 9.03
C TYR A 12 -4.10 3.01 9.33
N PRO A 13 -3.28 3.41 8.33
CA PRO A 13 -1.91 3.83 8.58
C PRO A 13 -1.82 5.15 9.38
N SER A 14 -2.90 5.93 9.40
CA SER A 14 -3.02 7.18 10.14
C SER A 14 -3.47 7.00 11.61
N GLN A 15 -3.87 5.79 12.00
CA GLN A 15 -4.31 5.50 13.37
C GLN A 15 -3.25 4.67 14.10
N PRO A 16 -2.65 5.21 15.17
CA PRO A 16 -1.66 4.47 15.93
C PRO A 16 -2.27 3.26 16.62
N TYR A 17 -1.70 2.08 16.35
CA TYR A 17 -2.12 0.84 16.98
C TYR A 17 -1.36 0.64 18.30
N LEU A 18 -2.00 0.99 19.41
CA LEU A 18 -1.37 1.04 20.73
C LEU A 18 -1.08 -0.34 21.36
N ALA A 19 -1.59 -1.42 20.81
CA ALA A 19 -1.39 -2.75 21.39
C ALA A 19 0.10 -3.18 21.35
N LEU A 20 0.82 -2.91 20.26
CA LEU A 20 2.24 -3.28 20.16
C LEU A 20 3.11 -2.59 21.23
N PRO A 21 3.12 -1.25 21.36
CA PRO A 21 3.94 -0.60 22.35
C PRO A 21 3.51 -0.96 23.78
N THR A 22 2.21 -1.20 24.03
CA THR A 22 1.71 -1.65 25.33
C THR A 22 2.21 -3.04 25.69
N LEU A 23 2.13 -4.00 24.73
CA LEU A 23 2.63 -5.37 24.93
C LEU A 23 4.15 -5.37 25.10
N LYS A 24 4.88 -4.59 24.29
CA LYS A 24 6.32 -4.45 24.41
C LYS A 24 6.70 -3.96 25.82
N ALA A 25 6.13 -2.84 26.26
CA ALA A 25 6.39 -2.30 27.57
C ALA A 25 6.10 -3.31 28.68
N TYR A 26 4.98 -4.04 28.61
CA TYR A 26 4.65 -5.07 29.58
C TYR A 26 5.66 -6.22 29.61
N LEU A 27 6.02 -6.77 28.46
CA LEU A 27 6.96 -7.89 28.34
C LEU A 27 8.37 -7.51 28.82
N GLU A 28 8.83 -6.30 28.54
CA GLU A 28 10.11 -5.78 29.03
C GLU A 28 10.13 -5.69 30.57
N THR A 29 9.00 -5.33 31.25
CA THR A 29 8.92 -5.38 32.71
C THR A 29 9.02 -6.81 33.28
N LYS A 30 8.80 -7.82 32.43
CA LYS A 30 8.96 -9.25 32.81
C LYS A 30 10.32 -9.82 32.41
N GLY A 31 11.27 -8.98 31.99
CA GLY A 31 12.63 -9.37 31.64
C GLY A 31 12.77 -10.03 30.27
N HIS A 32 11.80 -9.83 29.37
CA HIS A 32 11.93 -10.24 27.98
C HIS A 32 12.61 -9.16 27.14
N GLU A 33 13.43 -9.58 26.20
CA GLU A 33 13.93 -8.73 25.12
C GLU A 33 12.89 -8.73 24.00
N VAL A 34 12.40 -7.55 23.56
CA VAL A 34 11.28 -7.46 22.65
C VAL A 34 11.61 -6.56 21.45
N ASP A 35 11.61 -7.15 20.27
CA ASP A 35 11.62 -6.43 19.01
C ASP A 35 10.19 -6.19 18.53
N GLN A 36 9.92 -5.00 17.99
CA GLN A 36 8.60 -4.62 17.49
C GLN A 36 8.70 -4.24 16.02
N PHE A 37 7.81 -4.81 15.21
CA PHE A 37 7.72 -4.57 13.77
C PHE A 37 6.28 -4.15 13.42
N ASP A 38 6.13 -2.95 12.91
CA ASP A 38 4.85 -2.46 12.39
C ASP A 38 4.86 -2.56 10.85
N PHE A 39 4.58 -3.75 10.35
CA PHE A 39 4.53 -3.98 8.91
C PHE A 39 3.38 -3.25 8.21
N ASN A 40 2.37 -2.82 8.97
CA ASN A 40 1.32 -2.00 8.40
C ASN A 40 1.87 -0.63 7.97
N VAL A 41 2.47 0.11 8.90
CA VAL A 41 3.05 1.43 8.59
C VAL A 41 4.19 1.31 7.59
N GLU A 42 5.08 0.31 7.74
CA GLU A 42 6.19 0.08 6.82
C GLU A 42 5.71 -0.21 5.40
N SER A 43 4.63 -1.00 5.24
CA SER A 43 4.06 -1.29 3.91
C SER A 43 3.53 -0.03 3.24
N TYR A 44 2.74 0.78 3.94
CA TYR A 44 2.23 2.03 3.38
C TYR A 44 3.33 3.05 3.10
N ASP A 45 4.35 3.12 3.98
CA ASP A 45 5.50 4.00 3.74
C ASP A 45 6.27 3.62 2.47
N PHE A 46 6.40 2.32 2.22
CA PHE A 46 7.00 1.78 1.01
C PHE A 46 6.13 2.04 -0.23
N PHE A 47 4.83 1.73 -0.16
CA PHE A 47 3.90 1.93 -1.28
C PHE A 47 3.81 3.40 -1.69
N LEU A 48 3.85 4.30 -0.74
CA LEU A 48 3.84 5.75 -0.95
C LEU A 48 5.25 6.32 -1.14
N SER A 49 6.15 5.55 -1.75
CA SER A 49 7.44 6.04 -2.21
C SER A 49 7.42 6.31 -3.70
N ARG A 50 8.17 7.33 -4.14
CA ARG A 50 8.28 7.66 -5.56
C ARG A 50 8.71 6.45 -6.40
N SER A 51 9.72 5.72 -5.96
CA SER A 51 10.24 4.55 -6.67
C SER A 51 9.19 3.44 -6.84
N TYR A 52 8.35 3.23 -5.84
CA TYR A 52 7.29 2.23 -5.95
C TYR A 52 6.15 2.69 -6.86
N LEU A 53 5.79 3.95 -6.82
CA LEU A 53 4.79 4.52 -7.73
C LEU A 53 5.28 4.48 -9.19
N GLU A 54 6.56 4.78 -9.46
CA GLU A 54 7.18 4.60 -10.78
C GLU A 54 7.13 3.13 -11.23
N HIS A 55 7.38 2.18 -10.33
CA HIS A 55 7.18 0.75 -10.62
C HIS A 55 5.73 0.43 -10.99
N CYS A 56 4.75 1.00 -10.28
CA CYS A 56 3.33 0.84 -10.60
C CYS A 56 2.98 1.40 -11.98
N VAL A 57 3.48 2.57 -12.35
CA VAL A 57 3.31 3.15 -13.69
C VAL A 57 3.83 2.18 -14.76
N ASN A 58 5.06 1.71 -14.62
CA ASN A 58 5.65 0.75 -15.57
C ASN A 58 4.85 -0.56 -15.68
N LYS A 59 4.30 -1.05 -14.56
CA LYS A 59 3.46 -2.24 -14.52
C LYS A 59 2.15 -2.04 -15.27
N ILE A 60 1.56 -0.85 -15.18
CA ILE A 60 0.35 -0.47 -15.92
C ILE A 60 0.65 -0.37 -17.42
N ASP A 61 1.72 0.32 -17.80
CA ASP A 61 2.12 0.48 -19.21
C ASP A 61 2.37 -0.88 -19.89
N ALA A 62 3.06 -1.79 -19.18
CA ALA A 62 3.29 -3.14 -19.68
C ALA A 62 1.98 -3.95 -19.87
N ARG A 63 0.99 -3.69 -19.03
CA ARG A 63 -0.34 -4.31 -19.16
C ARG A 63 -1.13 -3.74 -20.32
N LEU A 64 -1.13 -2.40 -20.48
CA LEU A 64 -1.79 -1.73 -21.58
C LEU A 64 -1.24 -2.20 -22.93
N THR A 65 0.08 -2.30 -23.04
CA THR A 65 0.74 -2.80 -24.25
C THR A 65 0.28 -4.23 -24.60
N LYS A 66 0.25 -5.12 -23.62
CA LYS A 66 -0.22 -6.51 -23.82
C LYS A 66 -1.70 -6.59 -24.19
N SER A 67 -2.56 -5.75 -23.59
CA SER A 67 -4.00 -5.77 -23.87
C SER A 67 -4.32 -5.27 -25.28
N VAL A 68 -3.54 -4.34 -25.81
CA VAL A 68 -3.66 -3.89 -27.20
C VAL A 68 -3.33 -5.04 -28.17
N GLU A 69 -2.36 -5.89 -27.83
CA GLU A 69 -1.94 -7.03 -28.65
C GLU A 69 -2.93 -8.22 -28.61
N SER A 70 -3.55 -8.49 -27.45
CA SER A 70 -4.34 -9.70 -27.20
C SER A 70 -5.85 -9.58 -27.45
N HIS A 71 -6.39 -8.38 -27.61
CA HIS A 71 -7.84 -8.09 -27.70
C HIS A 71 -8.68 -8.62 -26.51
N GLU A 72 -8.07 -9.13 -25.45
CA GLU A 72 -8.75 -9.80 -24.33
C GLU A 72 -9.18 -8.88 -23.19
N ASP A 73 -8.52 -7.73 -23.00
CA ASP A 73 -8.82 -6.83 -21.87
C ASP A 73 -9.85 -5.74 -22.24
N ARG A 74 -11.12 -6.12 -22.40
CA ARG A 74 -12.24 -5.17 -22.40
C ARG A 74 -12.55 -4.56 -21.01
N GLU A 75 -11.82 -4.95 -19.97
CA GLU A 75 -12.12 -4.60 -18.58
C GLU A 75 -11.34 -3.41 -18.01
N ILE A 76 -10.44 -2.79 -18.77
CA ILE A 76 -9.84 -1.53 -18.31
C ILE A 76 -10.91 -0.44 -18.48
N GLU A 77 -11.51 -0.03 -17.36
CA GLU A 77 -12.49 1.06 -17.38
C GLU A 77 -11.91 2.28 -18.11
N PRO A 78 -12.69 2.99 -18.94
CA PRO A 78 -12.22 4.17 -19.68
C PRO A 78 -11.56 5.23 -18.78
N THR A 79 -12.02 5.35 -17.54
CA THR A 79 -11.46 6.23 -16.50
C THR A 79 -10.01 5.90 -16.16
N HIS A 80 -9.62 4.63 -16.19
CA HIS A 80 -8.25 4.19 -15.92
C HIS A 80 -7.29 4.63 -17.02
N ARG A 81 -7.73 4.53 -18.26
CA ARG A 81 -6.94 4.96 -19.43
C ARG A 81 -6.73 6.46 -19.41
N GLN A 82 -7.76 7.24 -19.08
CA GLN A 82 -7.69 8.70 -19.06
C GLN A 82 -6.69 9.22 -18.00
N ILE A 83 -6.62 8.59 -16.82
CA ILE A 83 -5.67 8.95 -15.77
C ILE A 83 -4.22 8.67 -16.19
N LEU A 84 -4.00 7.60 -16.95
CA LEU A 84 -2.68 7.21 -17.42
C LEU A 84 -2.22 8.02 -18.63
N GLU A 85 -3.15 8.52 -19.43
CA GLU A 85 -2.87 9.41 -20.56
C GLU A 85 -2.52 10.84 -20.09
N ASP A 86 -2.88 11.21 -18.88
CA ASP A 86 -2.49 12.50 -18.28
C ASP A 86 -1.12 12.40 -17.60
N THR A 87 -0.06 12.49 -18.42
CA THR A 87 1.34 12.45 -17.94
C THR A 87 1.65 13.57 -16.94
N ASN A 88 1.03 14.75 -17.07
CA ASN A 88 1.24 15.85 -16.11
C ASN A 88 0.70 15.50 -14.72
N TYR A 89 -0.41 14.78 -14.67
CA TYR A 89 -1.01 14.34 -13.43
C TYR A 89 -0.15 13.29 -12.70
N LEU A 90 0.41 12.33 -13.45
CA LEU A 90 1.33 11.33 -12.89
C LEU A 90 2.62 11.98 -12.36
N GLU A 91 3.21 12.89 -13.12
CA GLU A 91 4.41 13.61 -12.68
C GLU A 91 4.14 14.46 -11.42
N ALA A 92 2.98 15.10 -11.33
CA ALA A 92 2.58 15.86 -10.15
C ALA A 92 2.53 14.94 -8.91
N ILE A 93 1.86 13.80 -8.99
CA ILE A 93 1.80 12.82 -7.88
C ILE A 93 3.21 12.36 -7.50
N LEU A 94 4.03 11.97 -8.47
CA LEU A 94 5.38 11.48 -8.21
C LEU A 94 6.28 12.54 -7.58
N SER A 95 6.08 13.81 -7.89
CA SER A 95 6.84 14.92 -7.30
C SER A 95 6.37 15.27 -5.87
N GLU A 96 5.06 15.19 -5.61
CA GLU A 96 4.45 15.67 -4.37
C GLU A 96 4.36 14.60 -3.28
N ILE A 97 4.52 13.31 -3.61
CA ILE A 97 4.28 12.22 -2.66
C ILE A 97 5.13 12.31 -1.38
N SER A 98 6.38 12.73 -1.51
CA SER A 98 7.29 12.87 -0.37
C SER A 98 6.87 14.03 0.54
N ASP A 99 6.46 15.14 -0.04
CA ASP A 99 6.00 16.31 0.69
C ASP A 99 4.65 16.05 1.35
N ALA A 100 3.74 15.35 0.68
CA ALA A 100 2.47 14.92 1.27
C ALA A 100 2.68 14.02 2.50
N LYS A 101 3.64 13.09 2.46
CA LYS A 101 4.01 12.28 3.63
C LYS A 101 4.60 13.14 4.75
N GLN A 102 5.40 14.14 4.39
CA GLN A 102 6.01 15.04 5.37
C GLN A 102 4.96 15.88 6.09
N VAL A 103 3.98 16.43 5.39
CA VAL A 103 2.86 17.17 5.98
C VAL A 103 2.14 16.37 7.07
N LEU A 104 1.88 15.06 6.82
CA LEU A 104 1.24 14.21 7.83
C LEU A 104 2.11 13.89 9.05
N ARG A 105 3.42 14.09 8.97
CA ARG A 105 4.38 13.85 10.06
C ARG A 105 4.79 15.14 10.79
N ASP A 106 4.53 16.27 10.16
CA ASP A 106 4.86 17.59 10.73
C ASP A 106 3.77 18.05 11.70
N LYS A 107 4.19 18.48 12.91
CA LYS A 107 3.27 18.87 13.97
C LYS A 107 2.50 20.17 13.68
N GLU A 108 3.07 21.06 12.87
CA GLU A 108 2.46 22.34 12.54
C GLU A 108 1.58 22.22 11.29
N LEU A 109 2.13 21.57 10.23
CA LEU A 109 1.44 21.42 8.96
C LEU A 109 0.23 20.49 9.06
N PHE A 110 0.32 19.44 9.89
CA PHE A 110 -0.79 18.50 10.11
C PHE A 110 -2.09 19.17 10.57
N PHE A 111 -1.98 20.22 11.37
CA PHE A 111 -3.14 20.98 11.88
C PHE A 111 -3.58 22.11 10.95
N GLN A 112 -2.90 22.36 9.86
CA GLN A 112 -3.33 23.30 8.82
C GLN A 112 -4.25 22.57 7.84
N PHE A 113 -5.54 22.90 7.89
CA PHE A 113 -6.57 22.13 7.18
C PHE A 113 -6.30 21.99 5.67
N GLU A 114 -5.89 23.04 4.98
CA GLU A 114 -5.63 22.99 3.54
C GLU A 114 -4.39 22.13 3.23
N GLU A 115 -3.33 22.24 4.01
CA GLU A 115 -2.12 21.42 3.86
C GLU A 115 -2.44 19.93 4.08
N TYR A 116 -3.13 19.63 5.18
CA TYR A 116 -3.59 18.27 5.46
C TYR A 116 -4.47 17.71 4.35
N LYS A 117 -5.47 18.48 3.88
CA LYS A 117 -6.40 18.07 2.83
C LYS A 117 -5.69 17.78 1.51
N ASN A 118 -4.75 18.66 1.12
CA ASN A 118 -3.98 18.49 -0.10
C ASN A 118 -3.10 17.23 -0.01
N ALA A 119 -2.35 17.09 1.08
CA ALA A 119 -1.52 15.91 1.33
C ALA A 119 -2.35 14.62 1.32
N TYR A 120 -3.48 14.59 2.02
CA TYR A 120 -4.37 13.44 2.05
C TYR A 120 -4.92 13.08 0.66
N THR A 121 -5.26 14.10 -0.15
CA THR A 121 -5.71 13.90 -1.52
C THR A 121 -4.61 13.29 -2.39
N THR A 122 -3.38 13.81 -2.32
CA THR A 122 -2.22 13.26 -3.04
C THR A 122 -1.99 11.78 -2.67
N LEU A 123 -2.05 11.43 -1.37
CA LEU A 123 -1.90 10.06 -0.93
C LEU A 123 -3.03 9.14 -1.42
N LYS A 124 -4.28 9.61 -1.41
CA LYS A 124 -5.42 8.83 -1.96
C LYS A 124 -5.26 8.55 -3.45
N VAL A 125 -4.80 9.53 -4.20
CA VAL A 125 -4.56 9.37 -5.64
C VAL A 125 -3.41 8.39 -5.89
N ALA A 126 -2.34 8.45 -5.10
CA ALA A 126 -1.27 7.46 -5.17
C ALA A 126 -1.77 6.04 -4.88
N MET A 127 -2.69 5.85 -3.91
CA MET A 127 -3.33 4.55 -3.65
C MET A 127 -4.20 4.07 -4.82
N GLN A 128 -4.87 4.98 -5.53
CA GLN A 128 -5.59 4.62 -6.76
C GLN A 128 -4.64 4.14 -7.87
N LEU A 129 -3.51 4.79 -8.05
CA LEU A 129 -2.48 4.37 -9.00
C LEU A 129 -1.99 2.95 -8.70
N ILE A 130 -1.73 2.65 -7.42
CA ILE A 130 -1.37 1.30 -6.98
C ILE A 130 -2.50 0.30 -7.28
N SER A 131 -3.75 0.68 -7.01
CA SER A 131 -4.91 -0.17 -7.33
C SER A 131 -4.99 -0.51 -8.80
N TYR A 132 -4.64 0.42 -9.69
CA TYR A 132 -4.62 0.15 -11.13
C TYR A 132 -3.51 -0.83 -11.52
N ALA A 133 -2.32 -0.70 -10.93
CA ALA A 133 -1.20 -1.60 -11.16
C ALA A 133 -1.51 -3.05 -10.72
N TYR A 134 -2.37 -3.20 -9.71
CA TYR A 134 -2.74 -4.50 -9.13
C TYR A 134 -4.20 -4.90 -9.39
N TYR A 135 -4.83 -4.30 -10.39
CA TYR A 135 -6.20 -4.69 -10.77
C TYR A 135 -6.33 -6.23 -10.90
N PRO A 136 -7.40 -6.84 -10.37
CA PRO A 136 -8.64 -6.24 -9.89
C PRO A 136 -8.65 -5.85 -8.40
N SER A 137 -7.52 -5.87 -7.72
CA SER A 137 -7.42 -5.42 -6.32
C SER A 137 -7.59 -3.92 -6.20
N LYS A 138 -8.22 -3.48 -5.11
CA LYS A 138 -8.31 -2.08 -4.71
C LYS A 138 -7.63 -1.91 -3.36
N ILE A 139 -6.73 -0.96 -3.27
CA ILE A 139 -6.08 -0.57 -2.03
C ILE A 139 -6.35 0.91 -1.77
N ASP A 140 -6.73 1.24 -0.56
CA ASP A 140 -6.88 2.60 -0.08
C ASP A 140 -6.20 2.73 1.29
N LEU A 141 -6.16 3.91 1.86
CA LEU A 141 -5.59 4.17 3.18
C LEU A 141 -6.33 3.44 4.32
N ASP A 142 -7.54 3.00 4.06
CA ASP A 142 -8.44 2.38 5.05
C ASP A 142 -9.00 1.02 4.60
N SER A 143 -8.73 0.58 3.38
CA SER A 143 -9.34 -0.64 2.86
C SER A 143 -8.49 -1.35 1.80
N PHE A 144 -8.60 -2.66 1.79
CA PHE A 144 -8.09 -3.51 0.73
C PHE A 144 -9.20 -4.46 0.28
N PHE A 145 -9.45 -4.48 -1.01
CA PHE A 145 -10.47 -5.32 -1.60
C PHE A 145 -9.95 -5.97 -2.87
N MET A 146 -10.14 -7.27 -3.01
CA MET A 146 -9.87 -8.02 -4.22
C MET A 146 -11.17 -8.38 -4.92
N LYS A 147 -11.44 -7.74 -6.06
CA LYS A 147 -12.63 -8.05 -6.88
C LYS A 147 -12.46 -9.43 -7.52
N GLY A 148 -13.49 -10.26 -7.45
CA GLY A 148 -13.50 -11.58 -8.10
C GLY A 148 -13.05 -12.72 -7.20
N ASN A 149 -12.94 -12.49 -5.89
CA ASN A 149 -12.86 -13.56 -4.92
C ASN A 149 -14.30 -13.97 -4.54
N PRO A 150 -14.94 -14.89 -5.29
CA PRO A 150 -16.39 -15.12 -5.17
C PRO A 150 -16.76 -15.92 -3.94
N GLU A 151 -15.80 -16.47 -3.23
CA GLU A 151 -16.06 -17.37 -2.13
C GLU A 151 -15.26 -16.97 -0.90
N GLU A 152 -15.96 -16.69 0.20
CA GLU A 152 -15.42 -16.68 1.56
C GLU A 152 -15.03 -18.13 1.97
N SER A 153 -14.39 -18.85 1.06
CA SER A 153 -13.93 -20.21 1.26
C SER A 153 -12.43 -20.24 1.52
N LEU A 154 -11.96 -21.25 2.24
CA LEU A 154 -10.53 -21.49 2.43
C LEU A 154 -9.78 -21.55 1.09
N GLN A 155 -10.40 -22.13 0.06
CA GLN A 155 -9.82 -22.24 -1.28
C GLN A 155 -9.71 -20.87 -1.96
N GLY A 156 -10.72 -20.00 -1.83
CA GLY A 156 -10.67 -18.61 -2.31
C GLY A 156 -9.56 -17.81 -1.64
N ILE A 157 -9.39 -17.93 -0.34
CA ILE A 157 -8.30 -17.30 0.41
C ILE A 157 -6.94 -17.82 -0.08
N LEU A 158 -6.78 -19.13 -0.23
CA LEU A 158 -5.53 -19.72 -0.73
C LEU A 158 -5.18 -19.26 -2.14
N LEU A 159 -6.16 -19.19 -3.04
CA LEU A 159 -5.96 -18.66 -4.40
C LEU A 159 -5.55 -17.18 -4.38
N ALA A 160 -6.21 -16.38 -3.55
CA ALA A 160 -5.88 -14.97 -3.38
C ALA A 160 -4.45 -14.76 -2.86
N THR A 161 -3.98 -15.64 -1.96
CA THR A 161 -2.61 -15.59 -1.41
C THR A 161 -1.54 -16.12 -2.37
N GLN A 162 -1.89 -16.84 -3.41
CA GLN A 162 -0.95 -17.36 -4.41
C GLN A 162 -0.61 -16.34 -5.51
N ASP A 163 -1.53 -15.46 -5.86
CA ASP A 163 -1.35 -14.49 -6.95
C ASP A 163 -0.77 -13.16 -6.43
N SER A 164 0.55 -13.15 -6.20
CA SER A 164 1.23 -11.92 -5.79
C SER A 164 1.19 -10.81 -6.84
N ALA A 165 0.94 -11.15 -8.12
CA ALA A 165 0.83 -10.14 -9.18
C ALA A 165 -0.41 -9.25 -9.02
N LYS A 166 -1.41 -9.70 -8.27
CA LYS A 166 -2.64 -8.97 -7.98
C LYS A 166 -2.74 -8.46 -6.54
N ASN A 167 -1.70 -8.68 -5.73
CA ASN A 167 -1.72 -8.28 -4.33
C ASN A 167 -0.39 -7.59 -3.96
N PRO A 168 -0.38 -6.24 -3.79
CA PRO A 168 0.84 -5.50 -3.50
C PRO A 168 1.48 -5.90 -2.17
N PHE A 169 0.71 -6.26 -1.17
CA PHE A 169 1.25 -6.72 0.11
C PHE A 169 1.98 -8.06 -0.02
N LEU A 170 1.43 -9.01 -0.78
CA LEU A 170 2.10 -10.28 -1.01
C LEU A 170 3.39 -10.12 -1.82
N GLU A 171 3.39 -9.22 -2.81
CA GLU A 171 4.59 -8.92 -3.57
C GLU A 171 5.68 -8.33 -2.68
N LEU A 172 5.31 -7.37 -1.82
CA LEU A 172 6.21 -6.77 -0.85
C LEU A 172 6.75 -7.79 0.18
N TYR A 173 5.87 -8.62 0.75
CA TYR A 173 6.29 -9.65 1.72
C TYR A 173 7.26 -10.66 1.13
N LYS A 174 7.01 -11.12 -0.08
CA LYS A 174 7.89 -12.07 -0.75
C LYS A 174 9.28 -11.49 -1.02
N ASN A 175 9.35 -10.18 -1.29
CA ASN A 175 10.58 -9.56 -1.77
C ASN A 175 11.41 -8.94 -0.66
N ASP A 176 10.82 -8.26 0.32
CA ASP A 176 11.58 -7.39 1.22
C ASP A 176 11.30 -7.54 2.72
N LEU A 177 10.05 -7.73 3.15
CA LEU A 177 9.76 -7.71 4.59
C LEU A 177 10.17 -8.99 5.31
N LEU A 178 10.04 -10.15 4.70
CA LEU A 178 10.47 -11.41 5.31
C LEU A 178 11.98 -11.48 5.51
N LYS A 179 12.77 -10.76 4.70
CA LYS A 179 14.22 -10.68 4.85
C LYS A 179 14.69 -9.87 6.05
N LYS A 180 13.80 -9.03 6.64
CA LYS A 180 14.12 -8.22 7.82
C LYS A 180 13.94 -8.98 9.14
N THR A 181 13.29 -10.13 9.11
CA THR A 181 12.96 -10.93 10.31
C THR A 181 13.95 -12.08 10.57
N ASP A 182 14.86 -12.35 9.65
CA ASP A 182 15.97 -13.27 9.80
C ASP A 182 17.17 -12.58 10.48
#